data_1ab0d6d238d88ad8ec47f0c342184e80
#
_entry.id   1ab0d6d238d88ad8ec47f0c342184e80
#
_cell.length_a   1.000
_cell.length_b   1.000
_cell.length_c   1.000
_cell.angle_alpha   90.00
_cell.angle_beta   90.00
_cell.angle_gamma   90.00
#
_symmetry.space_group_name_H-M   'P 1'
#
loop_
_entity.id
_entity.type
_entity.pdbx_description
1 polymer ?
#
loop_
_entity_poly.entity_id
_entity_poly.type
_entity_poly.pdbx_seq_one_letter_code
_entity_poly.pdbx_strand_id
1 'polypeptide(L)'
;MYCDCHIHMALDGSDWKAALARHKTAPDEAFIRATLKNYQALGFDFLRDGGDRWGAGEFAAKIAAEYGICYRTPCFPIYKRGHYGSFIGRGYETLDEFRALVREVKERGGHFIKIMISGLMDFNHYGILTDTPMPADEVAAITDIAHEAGFAVMAHANGDAAVSAAIAAGIDSVEHGAYLTEETLHQIAESRTVWVPTLATIGNLVGEGRFPDEAVKPLLAYQEAAVAKAAALGAYLAPGSDAGAWAVPHGKGGLDEQHWLREALGSDADTVLERGAAEIRKRF
;
A
#
# COMPACT_ATOMS: atom_id res chain seq x y z
N MET A 1 -0.32 -6.21 19.80
CA MET A 1 -1.44 -5.97 18.85
C MET A 1 -0.84 -5.73 17.47
N TYR A 2 -1.48 -6.24 16.43
CA TYR A 2 -0.96 -6.13 15.06
C TYR A 2 -1.47 -4.87 14.37
N CYS A 3 -0.69 -4.36 13.42
CA CYS A 3 -1.16 -3.38 12.44
C CYS A 3 -1.04 -3.94 11.02
N ASP A 4 -1.92 -3.49 10.14
CA ASP A 4 -1.82 -3.71 8.71
C ASP A 4 -1.86 -2.34 8.02
N CYS A 5 -0.68 -1.88 7.59
CA CYS A 5 -0.49 -0.53 7.07
C CYS A 5 -0.85 -0.41 5.58
N HIS A 6 -1.34 -1.47 4.95
CA HIS A 6 -1.82 -1.45 3.58
C HIS A 6 -2.86 -2.54 3.34
N ILE A 7 -4.12 -2.14 3.19
CA ILE A 7 -5.22 -3.01 2.79
C ILE A 7 -6.06 -2.33 1.70
N HIS A 8 -6.95 -3.07 1.08
CA HIS A 8 -7.98 -2.56 0.16
C HIS A 8 -9.36 -3.09 0.55
N MET A 9 -10.10 -2.37 1.40
CA MET A 9 -11.40 -2.81 1.93
C MET A 9 -12.43 -3.18 0.86
N ALA A 10 -12.35 -2.58 -0.32
CA ALA A 10 -13.27 -2.86 -1.42
C ALA A 10 -12.97 -4.16 -2.18
N LEU A 11 -11.83 -4.80 -1.92
CA LEU A 11 -11.38 -6.05 -2.55
C LEU A 11 -11.50 -7.22 -1.56
N ASP A 12 -11.31 -8.47 -2.02
CA ASP A 12 -11.50 -9.65 -1.16
C ASP A 12 -10.39 -10.73 -1.27
N GLY A 13 -9.35 -10.47 -2.06
CA GLY A 13 -8.24 -11.41 -2.25
C GLY A 13 -8.47 -12.46 -3.34
N SER A 14 -9.59 -12.35 -4.09
CA SER A 14 -9.93 -13.31 -5.14
C SER A 14 -10.29 -12.62 -6.48
N ASP A 15 -11.56 -12.47 -6.82
CA ASP A 15 -12.00 -11.81 -8.05
C ASP A 15 -12.26 -10.32 -7.81
N TRP A 16 -11.29 -9.46 -8.18
CA TRP A 16 -11.40 -8.02 -8.01
C TRP A 16 -12.63 -7.40 -8.71
N LYS A 17 -13.09 -7.97 -9.86
CA LYS A 17 -14.26 -7.46 -10.57
C LYS A 17 -15.54 -7.75 -9.80
N ALA A 18 -15.68 -8.98 -9.29
CA ALA A 18 -16.81 -9.37 -8.45
C ALA A 18 -16.79 -8.60 -7.13
N ALA A 19 -15.64 -8.45 -6.49
CA ALA A 19 -15.46 -7.67 -5.27
C ALA A 19 -15.92 -6.22 -5.45
N LEU A 20 -15.41 -5.50 -6.46
CA LEU A 20 -15.80 -4.12 -6.73
C LEU A 20 -17.27 -4.00 -7.15
N ALA A 21 -17.84 -5.00 -7.84
CA ALA A 21 -19.24 -4.99 -8.22
C ALA A 21 -20.19 -5.00 -7.01
N ARG A 22 -19.74 -5.59 -5.90
CA ARG A 22 -20.45 -5.64 -4.60
C ARG A 22 -20.74 -4.24 -4.04
N HIS A 23 -19.85 -3.29 -4.30
CA HIS A 23 -19.93 -1.92 -3.78
C HIS A 23 -20.52 -0.88 -4.75
N LYS A 24 -20.92 -1.27 -5.98
CA LYS A 24 -21.31 -0.32 -7.05
C LYS A 24 -22.48 0.59 -6.68
N THR A 25 -23.47 0.09 -5.94
CA THR A 25 -24.68 0.86 -5.57
C THR A 25 -24.51 1.54 -4.22
N ALA A 26 -23.92 0.81 -3.27
CA ALA A 26 -23.56 1.28 -1.94
C ALA A 26 -22.48 0.33 -1.37
N PRO A 27 -21.68 0.75 -0.38
CA PRO A 27 -20.80 -0.15 0.35
C PRO A 27 -21.54 -1.37 0.88
N ASP A 28 -21.01 -2.56 0.67
CA ASP A 28 -21.55 -3.80 1.25
C ASP A 28 -21.24 -3.83 2.75
N GLU A 29 -22.18 -3.34 3.55
CA GLU A 29 -22.04 -3.25 5.00
C GLU A 29 -21.79 -4.63 5.65
N ALA A 30 -22.44 -5.68 5.18
CA ALA A 30 -22.29 -7.01 5.76
C ALA A 30 -20.86 -7.55 5.56
N PHE A 31 -20.31 -7.39 4.37
CA PHE A 31 -18.94 -7.76 4.06
C PHE A 31 -17.95 -6.94 4.91
N ILE A 32 -18.10 -5.62 4.98
CA ILE A 32 -17.19 -4.74 5.71
C ILE A 32 -17.21 -5.06 7.22
N ARG A 33 -18.38 -5.26 7.81
CA ARG A 33 -18.52 -5.66 9.23
C ARG A 33 -17.87 -7.02 9.50
N ALA A 34 -18.07 -8.00 8.63
CA ALA A 34 -17.44 -9.32 8.76
C ALA A 34 -15.92 -9.22 8.67
N THR A 35 -15.41 -8.38 7.75
CA THR A 35 -13.97 -8.11 7.58
C THR A 35 -13.37 -7.47 8.84
N LEU A 36 -13.97 -6.41 9.37
CA LEU A 36 -13.48 -5.75 10.58
C LEU A 36 -13.53 -6.68 11.80
N LYS A 37 -14.57 -7.47 11.94
CA LYS A 37 -14.68 -8.49 12.99
C LYS A 37 -13.58 -9.55 12.89
N ASN A 38 -13.22 -9.96 11.66
CA ASN A 38 -12.10 -10.89 11.43
C ASN A 38 -10.77 -10.27 11.87
N TYR A 39 -10.47 -9.03 11.48
CA TYR A 39 -9.27 -8.32 11.93
C TYR A 39 -9.20 -8.19 13.46
N GLN A 40 -10.31 -7.81 14.11
CA GLN A 40 -10.43 -7.75 15.58
C GLN A 40 -10.10 -9.12 16.20
N ALA A 41 -10.71 -10.20 15.70
CA ALA A 41 -10.49 -11.54 16.24
C ALA A 41 -9.05 -12.02 16.11
N LEU A 42 -8.32 -11.55 15.10
CA LEU A 42 -6.91 -11.84 14.87
C LEU A 42 -5.96 -10.87 15.63
N GLY A 43 -6.50 -9.91 16.37
CA GLY A 43 -5.72 -9.00 17.21
C GLY A 43 -5.13 -7.78 16.49
N PHE A 44 -5.70 -7.38 15.35
CA PHE A 44 -5.34 -6.13 14.68
C PHE A 44 -6.07 -4.95 15.33
N ASP A 45 -5.35 -3.86 15.59
CA ASP A 45 -5.86 -2.62 16.17
C ASP A 45 -5.67 -1.39 15.28
N PHE A 46 -4.97 -1.55 14.16
CA PHE A 46 -4.74 -0.49 13.19
C PHE A 46 -4.81 -1.03 11.76
N LEU A 47 -5.58 -0.34 10.92
CA LEU A 47 -5.69 -0.62 9.48
C LEU A 47 -5.53 0.67 8.70
N ARG A 48 -4.69 0.66 7.65
CA ARG A 48 -4.55 1.75 6.69
C ARG A 48 -4.97 1.25 5.30
N ASP A 49 -6.06 1.82 4.80
CA ASP A 49 -6.71 1.43 3.54
C ASP A 49 -6.13 2.21 2.36
N GLY A 50 -5.99 1.57 1.21
CA GLY A 50 -5.60 2.21 -0.04
C GLY A 50 -6.71 3.04 -0.69
N GLY A 51 -7.94 2.93 -0.20
CA GLY A 51 -9.10 3.65 -0.70
C GLY A 51 -9.77 3.03 -1.91
N ASP A 52 -10.98 3.52 -2.19
CA ASP A 52 -11.79 3.13 -3.34
C ASP A 52 -12.82 4.21 -3.70
N ARG A 53 -13.22 4.27 -4.98
CA ARG A 53 -14.20 5.29 -5.44
C ARG A 53 -15.65 5.02 -5.06
N TRP A 54 -15.97 3.88 -4.43
CA TRP A 54 -17.33 3.48 -4.05
C TRP A 54 -17.65 3.72 -2.58
N GLY A 55 -16.64 4.07 -1.77
CA GLY A 55 -16.80 4.45 -0.37
C GLY A 55 -16.76 3.29 0.62
N ALA A 56 -16.28 2.09 0.23
CA ALA A 56 -16.14 0.98 1.17
C ALA A 56 -15.16 1.32 2.30
N GLY A 57 -13.99 1.91 1.98
CA GLY A 57 -13.03 2.38 2.98
C GLY A 57 -13.59 3.48 3.88
N GLU A 58 -14.38 4.43 3.34
CA GLU A 58 -15.01 5.47 4.13
C GLU A 58 -16.08 4.92 5.09
N PHE A 59 -16.86 3.93 4.63
CA PHE A 59 -17.83 3.26 5.50
C PHE A 59 -17.11 2.48 6.61
N ALA A 60 -16.04 1.74 6.26
CA ALA A 60 -15.21 1.04 7.24
C ALA A 60 -14.65 2.01 8.30
N ALA A 61 -14.14 3.16 7.90
CA ALA A 61 -13.60 4.17 8.82
C ALA A 61 -14.65 4.67 9.84
N LYS A 62 -15.93 4.78 9.43
CA LYS A 62 -17.02 5.21 10.31
C LYS A 62 -17.34 4.21 11.42
N ILE A 63 -17.17 2.91 11.15
CA ILE A 63 -17.61 1.85 12.07
C ILE A 63 -16.46 1.08 12.72
N ALA A 64 -15.21 1.27 12.29
CA ALA A 64 -14.05 0.51 12.77
C ALA A 64 -13.83 0.61 14.29
N ALA A 65 -14.17 1.75 14.89
CA ALA A 65 -14.09 1.95 16.34
C ALA A 65 -15.00 0.98 17.13
N GLU A 66 -16.10 0.49 16.54
CA GLU A 66 -16.97 -0.54 17.15
C GLU A 66 -16.20 -1.86 17.39
N TYR A 67 -15.12 -2.08 16.65
CA TYR A 67 -14.24 -3.25 16.69
C TYR A 67 -12.90 -2.97 17.40
N GLY A 68 -12.73 -1.79 18.00
CA GLY A 68 -11.47 -1.39 18.63
C GLY A 68 -10.33 -1.14 17.64
N ILE A 69 -10.65 -0.85 16.38
CA ILE A 69 -9.68 -0.64 15.30
C ILE A 69 -9.57 0.84 14.97
N CYS A 70 -8.34 1.38 15.00
CA CYS A 70 -8.02 2.66 14.41
C CYS A 70 -7.88 2.47 12.88
N TYR A 71 -8.78 3.07 12.12
CA TYR A 71 -8.83 2.91 10.67
C TYR A 71 -8.50 4.22 9.96
N ARG A 72 -7.62 4.16 8.96
CA ARG A 72 -7.21 5.29 8.14
C ARG A 72 -7.52 5.03 6.67
N THR A 73 -8.13 6.00 5.98
CA THR A 73 -8.47 5.90 4.56
C THR A 73 -8.19 7.22 3.83
N PRO A 74 -7.74 7.18 2.57
CA PRO A 74 -7.63 8.36 1.69
C PRO A 74 -8.95 8.70 0.99
N CYS A 75 -10.05 8.04 1.32
CA CYS A 75 -11.30 7.93 0.57
C CYS A 75 -11.10 7.18 -0.75
N PHE A 76 -10.28 7.69 -1.66
CA PHE A 76 -9.95 7.07 -2.95
C PHE A 76 -8.48 7.33 -3.31
N PRO A 77 -7.82 6.41 -4.04
CA PRO A 77 -6.51 6.67 -4.59
C PRO A 77 -6.62 7.58 -5.82
N ILE A 78 -5.59 8.40 -6.04
CA ILE A 78 -5.48 9.31 -7.18
C ILE A 78 -4.43 8.77 -8.16
N TYR A 79 -4.76 8.74 -9.46
CA TYR A 79 -3.87 8.26 -10.49
C TYR A 79 -3.84 9.19 -11.71
N LYS A 80 -2.76 9.23 -12.47
CA LYS A 80 -2.66 9.94 -13.74
C LYS A 80 -3.48 9.21 -14.80
N ARG A 81 -4.38 9.91 -15.52
CA ARG A 81 -5.17 9.28 -16.60
C ARG A 81 -4.24 8.64 -17.66
N GLY A 82 -4.62 7.47 -18.13
CA GLY A 82 -3.82 6.64 -19.03
C GLY A 82 -2.82 5.71 -18.34
N HIS A 83 -2.62 5.84 -17.02
CA HIS A 83 -1.73 5.02 -16.21
C HIS A 83 -2.48 4.10 -15.22
N TYR A 84 -1.70 3.32 -14.45
CA TYR A 84 -2.22 2.37 -13.46
C TYR A 84 -3.07 3.08 -12.39
N GLY A 85 -4.17 2.42 -11.96
CA GLY A 85 -5.06 2.88 -10.86
C GLY A 85 -6.51 3.10 -11.27
N SER A 86 -6.83 3.06 -12.58
CA SER A 86 -8.19 3.34 -13.09
C SER A 86 -9.28 2.40 -12.58
N PHE A 87 -8.93 1.19 -12.17
CA PHE A 87 -9.88 0.17 -11.71
C PHE A 87 -10.49 0.51 -10.33
N ILE A 88 -9.82 1.29 -9.49
CA ILE A 88 -10.23 1.59 -8.11
C ILE A 88 -10.21 3.08 -7.78
N GLY A 89 -9.38 3.87 -8.47
CA GLY A 89 -9.09 5.25 -8.16
C GLY A 89 -9.88 6.29 -8.97
N ARG A 90 -9.51 7.56 -8.76
CA ARG A 90 -9.97 8.73 -9.50
C ARG A 90 -8.81 9.37 -10.26
N GLY A 91 -9.03 9.61 -11.56
CA GLY A 91 -7.99 10.07 -12.46
C GLY A 91 -7.93 11.58 -12.62
N TYR A 92 -6.70 12.13 -12.68
CA TYR A 92 -6.42 13.51 -13.06
C TYR A 92 -5.60 13.58 -14.36
N GLU A 93 -5.62 14.73 -15.01
CA GLU A 93 -4.81 15.08 -16.18
C GLU A 93 -3.91 16.27 -15.90
N THR A 94 -4.43 17.27 -15.20
CA THR A 94 -3.72 18.50 -14.87
C THR A 94 -3.53 18.64 -13.36
N LEU A 95 -2.54 19.42 -12.93
CA LEU A 95 -2.32 19.69 -11.51
C LEU A 95 -3.53 20.40 -10.85
N ASP A 96 -4.31 21.17 -11.61
CA ASP A 96 -5.52 21.78 -11.06
C ASP A 96 -6.62 20.76 -10.79
N GLU A 97 -6.74 19.74 -11.63
CA GLU A 97 -7.61 18.58 -11.35
C GLU A 97 -7.11 17.78 -10.14
N PHE A 98 -5.80 17.59 -10.01
CA PHE A 98 -5.21 16.95 -8.82
C PHE A 98 -5.54 17.75 -7.54
N ARG A 99 -5.36 19.07 -7.55
CA ARG A 99 -5.75 19.95 -6.43
C ARG A 99 -7.25 19.83 -6.09
N ALA A 100 -8.11 19.70 -7.10
CA ALA A 100 -9.54 19.50 -6.88
C ALA A 100 -9.83 18.17 -6.18
N LEU A 101 -9.15 17.07 -6.57
CA LEU A 101 -9.29 15.78 -5.92
C LEU A 101 -8.75 15.79 -4.47
N VAL A 102 -7.63 16.48 -4.20
CA VAL A 102 -7.12 16.67 -2.82
C VAL A 102 -8.13 17.42 -1.95
N ARG A 103 -8.76 18.49 -2.47
CA ARG A 103 -9.84 19.17 -1.74
C ARG A 103 -11.03 18.25 -1.47
N GLU A 104 -11.43 17.43 -2.45
CA GLU A 104 -12.52 16.46 -2.27
C GLU A 104 -12.18 15.44 -1.17
N VAL A 105 -10.94 14.91 -1.12
CA VAL A 105 -10.51 14.03 -0.02
C VAL A 105 -10.70 14.74 1.33
N LYS A 106 -10.32 16.02 1.43
CA LYS A 106 -10.47 16.82 2.66
C LYS A 106 -11.94 17.00 3.05
N GLU A 107 -12.79 17.31 2.09
CA GLU A 107 -14.24 17.51 2.30
C GLU A 107 -14.94 16.22 2.73
N ARG A 108 -14.48 15.07 2.24
CA ARG A 108 -15.00 13.74 2.59
C ARG A 108 -14.43 13.20 3.91
N GLY A 109 -13.48 13.90 4.53
CA GLY A 109 -12.87 13.49 5.79
C GLY A 109 -11.81 12.41 5.63
N GLY A 110 -11.15 12.35 4.46
CA GLY A 110 -9.99 11.48 4.25
C GLY A 110 -8.82 11.86 5.15
N HIS A 111 -8.01 10.89 5.51
CA HIS A 111 -6.94 11.07 6.49
C HIS A 111 -5.59 11.41 5.84
N PHE A 112 -5.39 11.02 4.58
CA PHE A 112 -4.15 11.19 3.81
C PHE A 112 -4.43 11.13 2.30
N ILE A 113 -3.42 11.37 1.48
CA ILE A 113 -3.52 11.22 0.02
C ILE A 113 -2.82 9.92 -0.41
N LYS A 114 -3.51 9.06 -1.17
CA LYS A 114 -2.93 7.90 -1.86
C LYS A 114 -2.74 8.22 -3.33
N ILE A 115 -1.53 8.01 -3.86
CA ILE A 115 -1.18 8.21 -5.27
C ILE A 115 -0.61 6.93 -5.89
N MET A 116 -0.79 6.79 -7.22
CA MET A 116 -0.21 5.73 -8.03
C MET A 116 0.84 6.36 -8.96
N ILE A 117 2.12 6.06 -8.76
CA ILE A 117 3.22 6.67 -9.51
C ILE A 117 4.01 5.70 -10.39
N SER A 118 3.61 4.43 -10.41
CA SER A 118 4.16 3.39 -11.29
C SER A 118 3.13 2.32 -11.62
N GLY A 119 3.51 1.37 -12.49
CA GLY A 119 2.76 0.13 -12.71
C GLY A 119 2.97 -0.92 -11.64
N LEU A 120 2.34 -2.08 -11.84
CA LEU A 120 2.53 -3.28 -11.04
C LEU A 120 3.78 -4.04 -11.47
N MET A 121 4.25 -4.95 -10.63
CA MET A 121 5.15 -6.03 -11.04
C MET A 121 4.42 -6.96 -12.03
N ASP A 122 5.10 -7.38 -13.10
CA ASP A 122 4.60 -8.46 -13.95
C ASP A 122 5.01 -9.80 -13.34
N PHE A 123 4.06 -10.50 -12.74
CA PHE A 123 4.30 -11.80 -12.12
C PHE A 123 4.56 -12.94 -13.12
N ASN A 124 4.42 -12.70 -14.44
CA ASN A 124 4.82 -13.67 -15.47
C ASN A 124 6.27 -13.46 -15.93
N HIS A 125 6.81 -12.25 -15.76
CA HIS A 125 8.13 -11.89 -16.27
C HIS A 125 8.93 -11.12 -15.22
N TYR A 126 9.92 -11.77 -14.64
CA TYR A 126 10.80 -11.13 -13.65
C TYR A 126 11.47 -9.86 -14.19
N GLY A 127 11.49 -8.79 -13.40
CA GLY A 127 12.12 -7.51 -13.73
C GLY A 127 11.26 -6.56 -14.56
N ILE A 128 10.04 -6.94 -14.92
CA ILE A 128 9.14 -6.12 -15.74
C ILE A 128 8.08 -5.44 -14.89
N LEU A 129 7.80 -4.18 -15.21
CA LEU A 129 6.66 -3.41 -14.71
C LEU A 129 5.61 -3.24 -15.79
N THR A 130 4.33 -3.22 -15.40
CA THR A 130 3.19 -3.15 -16.33
C THR A 130 2.93 -1.75 -16.90
N ASP A 131 3.58 -0.72 -16.34
CA ASP A 131 3.45 0.68 -16.77
C ASP A 131 4.74 1.45 -16.46
N THR A 132 4.97 2.57 -17.16
CA THR A 132 6.10 3.45 -16.95
C THR A 132 5.94 4.27 -15.67
N PRO A 133 7.05 4.60 -14.96
CA PRO A 133 6.99 5.46 -13.80
C PRO A 133 6.58 6.89 -14.19
N MET A 134 5.90 7.56 -13.27
CA MET A 134 5.58 8.99 -13.39
C MET A 134 6.88 9.83 -13.40
N PRO A 135 6.97 10.89 -14.21
CA PRO A 135 8.11 11.82 -14.18
C PRO A 135 8.36 12.41 -12.80
N ALA A 136 9.63 12.52 -12.40
CA ALA A 136 10.00 12.95 -11.04
C ALA A 136 9.51 14.37 -10.68
N ASP A 137 9.47 15.28 -11.65
CA ASP A 137 8.94 16.63 -11.49
C ASP A 137 7.43 16.64 -11.24
N GLU A 138 6.67 15.74 -11.86
CA GLU A 138 5.24 15.58 -11.58
C GLU A 138 5.03 14.95 -10.20
N VAL A 139 5.84 13.94 -9.80
CA VAL A 139 5.80 13.34 -8.45
C VAL A 139 6.06 14.42 -7.40
N ALA A 140 7.06 15.28 -7.59
CA ALA A 140 7.34 16.38 -6.68
C ALA A 140 6.15 17.35 -6.58
N ALA A 141 5.61 17.80 -7.73
CA ALA A 141 4.51 18.75 -7.76
C ALA A 141 3.23 18.23 -7.06
N ILE A 142 2.84 16.97 -7.27
CA ILE A 142 1.65 16.41 -6.62
C ILE A 142 1.88 16.14 -5.13
N THR A 143 3.10 15.82 -4.72
CA THR A 143 3.46 15.65 -3.31
C THR A 143 3.39 16.98 -2.58
N ASP A 144 3.96 18.06 -3.15
CA ASP A 144 3.88 19.42 -2.60
C ASP A 144 2.43 19.87 -2.42
N ILE A 145 1.57 19.64 -3.42
CA ILE A 145 0.14 19.97 -3.34
C ILE A 145 -0.55 19.24 -2.17
N ALA A 146 -0.24 17.97 -1.95
CA ALA A 146 -0.81 17.19 -0.86
C ALA A 146 -0.30 17.69 0.52
N HIS A 147 1.00 17.94 0.64
CA HIS A 147 1.61 18.47 1.87
C HIS A 147 1.12 19.88 2.19
N GLU A 148 0.99 20.77 1.21
CA GLU A 148 0.40 22.11 1.39
C GLU A 148 -1.05 22.07 1.89
N ALA A 149 -1.80 21.03 1.50
CA ALA A 149 -3.15 20.78 2.00
C ALA A 149 -3.20 20.17 3.42
N GLY A 150 -2.02 19.81 3.99
CA GLY A 150 -1.85 19.24 5.32
C GLY A 150 -1.96 17.73 5.37
N PHE A 151 -1.79 17.02 4.25
CA PHE A 151 -1.87 15.57 4.17
C PHE A 151 -0.51 14.90 4.05
N ALA A 152 -0.33 13.78 4.74
CA ALA A 152 0.70 12.81 4.40
C ALA A 152 0.38 12.10 3.07
N VAL A 153 1.41 11.57 2.40
CA VAL A 153 1.29 10.91 1.09
C VAL A 153 1.73 9.45 1.16
N MET A 154 0.83 8.56 0.75
CA MET A 154 1.06 7.13 0.56
C MET A 154 1.19 6.86 -0.95
N ALA A 155 2.32 6.30 -1.43
CA ALA A 155 2.55 6.08 -2.86
C ALA A 155 2.69 4.59 -3.21
N HIS A 156 1.84 4.11 -4.14
CA HIS A 156 2.16 2.89 -4.88
C HIS A 156 3.34 3.20 -5.80
N ALA A 157 4.47 2.54 -5.59
CA ALA A 157 5.70 2.77 -6.34
C ALA A 157 6.51 1.48 -6.49
N ASN A 158 6.78 1.08 -7.71
CA ASN A 158 7.65 -0.03 -8.07
C ASN A 158 8.73 0.44 -9.05
N GLY A 159 9.88 -0.17 -8.95
CA GLY A 159 11.05 0.19 -9.76
C GLY A 159 11.83 1.35 -9.19
N ASP A 160 13.10 1.30 -9.46
CA ASP A 160 14.12 2.19 -8.92
C ASP A 160 13.80 3.67 -9.16
N ALA A 161 13.44 4.02 -10.41
CA ALA A 161 13.13 5.40 -10.78
C ALA A 161 11.93 5.98 -10.04
N ALA A 162 10.84 5.20 -9.86
CA ALA A 162 9.65 5.66 -9.14
C ALA A 162 9.94 5.86 -7.65
N VAL A 163 10.66 4.92 -7.02
CA VAL A 163 10.96 5.00 -5.59
C VAL A 163 11.96 6.11 -5.30
N SER A 164 13.02 6.29 -6.12
CA SER A 164 13.93 7.43 -5.99
C SER A 164 13.20 8.77 -6.14
N ALA A 165 12.29 8.89 -7.11
CA ALA A 165 11.48 10.10 -7.28
C ALA A 165 10.56 10.35 -6.06
N ALA A 166 9.95 9.29 -5.50
CA ALA A 166 9.13 9.38 -4.29
C ALA A 166 9.93 9.89 -3.09
N ILE A 167 11.14 9.35 -2.87
CA ILE A 167 12.02 9.75 -1.77
C ILE A 167 12.46 11.21 -1.94
N ALA A 168 12.89 11.59 -3.15
CA ALA A 168 13.32 12.95 -3.46
C ALA A 168 12.19 13.98 -3.26
N ALA A 169 10.94 13.59 -3.54
CA ALA A 169 9.75 14.40 -3.32
C ALA A 169 9.30 14.46 -1.85
N GLY A 170 9.89 13.65 -0.95
CA GLY A 170 9.52 13.61 0.46
C GLY A 170 8.23 12.86 0.76
N ILE A 171 7.85 11.89 -0.06
CA ILE A 171 6.66 11.04 0.16
C ILE A 171 6.79 10.31 1.50
N ASP A 172 5.70 10.26 2.27
CA ASP A 172 5.69 9.75 3.65
C ASP A 172 5.77 8.24 3.74
N SER A 173 5.15 7.51 2.80
CA SER A 173 5.34 6.07 2.67
C SER A 173 5.34 5.58 1.22
N VAL A 174 6.25 4.65 0.94
CA VAL A 174 6.33 3.90 -0.31
C VAL A 174 5.80 2.49 -0.09
N GLU A 175 4.88 2.08 -0.94
CA GLU A 175 4.25 0.76 -0.92
C GLU A 175 4.87 -0.12 -2.02
N HIS A 176 5.05 -1.40 -1.72
CA HIS A 176 5.67 -2.43 -2.57
C HIS A 176 7.18 -2.25 -2.76
N GLY A 177 7.63 -1.30 -3.57
CA GLY A 177 9.06 -1.03 -3.76
C GLY A 177 9.81 -2.22 -4.36
N ALA A 178 9.31 -2.80 -5.46
CA ALA A 178 10.00 -3.90 -6.14
C ALA A 178 11.15 -3.40 -7.02
N TYR A 179 12.16 -4.25 -7.23
CA TYR A 179 13.31 -4.02 -8.13
C TYR A 179 14.13 -2.78 -7.80
N LEU A 180 14.49 -2.60 -6.52
CA LEU A 180 15.30 -1.48 -6.06
C LEU A 180 16.80 -1.80 -6.15
N THR A 181 17.59 -0.84 -6.60
CA THR A 181 19.06 -0.93 -6.54
C THR A 181 19.57 -0.72 -5.11
N GLU A 182 20.83 -1.06 -4.87
CA GLU A 182 21.49 -0.79 -3.58
C GLU A 182 21.49 0.71 -3.26
N GLU A 183 21.66 1.57 -4.28
CA GLU A 183 21.60 3.03 -4.13
C GLU A 183 20.23 3.49 -3.60
N THR A 184 19.14 3.00 -4.18
CA THR A 184 17.78 3.35 -3.71
C THR A 184 17.49 2.82 -2.31
N LEU A 185 18.02 1.65 -1.92
CA LEU A 185 17.92 1.16 -0.54
C LEU A 185 18.66 2.08 0.45
N HIS A 186 19.80 2.64 0.07
CA HIS A 186 20.48 3.68 0.87
C HIS A 186 19.64 4.96 0.96
N GLN A 187 19.06 5.42 -0.15
CA GLN A 187 18.18 6.60 -0.14
C GLN A 187 16.98 6.41 0.80
N ILE A 188 16.33 5.22 0.79
CA ILE A 188 15.25 4.91 1.74
C ILE A 188 15.76 5.02 3.18
N ALA A 189 16.90 4.43 3.49
CA ALA A 189 17.44 4.40 4.85
C ALA A 189 17.85 5.79 5.36
N GLU A 190 18.33 6.66 4.49
CA GLU A 190 18.72 8.03 4.81
C GLU A 190 17.53 9.00 4.86
N SER A 191 16.38 8.57 4.32
CA SER A 191 15.16 9.38 4.28
C SER A 191 14.30 9.20 5.53
N ARG A 192 13.19 9.93 5.58
CA ARG A 192 12.12 9.72 6.55
C ARG A 192 10.99 8.86 5.99
N THR A 193 11.03 8.48 4.72
CA THR A 193 10.01 7.66 4.06
C THR A 193 9.92 6.31 4.74
N VAL A 194 8.69 5.86 5.06
CA VAL A 194 8.46 4.52 5.57
C VAL A 194 8.24 3.59 4.38
N TRP A 195 8.97 2.50 4.30
CA TRP A 195 8.73 1.47 3.29
C TRP A 195 7.80 0.39 3.82
N VAL A 196 6.72 0.10 3.07
CA VAL A 196 5.75 -0.96 3.33
C VAL A 196 5.87 -1.99 2.20
N PRO A 197 6.65 -3.06 2.37
CA PRO A 197 7.09 -3.91 1.24
C PRO A 197 6.03 -4.84 0.69
N THR A 198 4.95 -5.11 1.41
CA THR A 198 3.82 -5.95 0.99
C THR A 198 4.25 -7.34 0.48
N LEU A 199 5.15 -8.01 1.21
CA LEU A 199 5.71 -9.32 0.82
C LEU A 199 4.62 -10.38 0.59
N ALA A 200 3.49 -10.30 1.29
CA ALA A 200 2.36 -11.21 1.13
C ALA A 200 1.84 -11.25 -0.31
N THR A 201 1.92 -10.15 -1.07
CA THR A 201 1.50 -10.09 -2.48
C THR A 201 2.36 -10.94 -3.41
N ILE A 202 3.57 -11.28 -2.98
CA ILE A 202 4.52 -12.13 -3.73
C ILE A 202 4.57 -13.52 -3.09
N GLY A 203 4.77 -13.59 -1.77
CA GLY A 203 4.96 -14.83 -1.05
C GLY A 203 3.76 -15.79 -1.16
N ASN A 204 2.54 -15.27 -1.10
CA ASN A 204 1.32 -16.07 -1.22
C ASN A 204 1.07 -16.59 -2.66
N LEU A 205 1.82 -16.12 -3.66
CA LEU A 205 1.73 -16.64 -5.03
C LEU A 205 2.61 -17.87 -5.25
N VAL A 206 3.58 -18.13 -4.37
CA VAL A 206 4.48 -19.30 -4.50
C VAL A 206 3.67 -20.58 -4.34
N GLY A 207 3.67 -21.41 -5.40
CA GLY A 207 2.94 -22.69 -5.41
C GLY A 207 1.42 -22.54 -5.54
N GLU A 208 0.87 -21.33 -5.68
CA GLU A 208 -0.58 -21.08 -5.85
C GLU A 208 -1.07 -21.50 -7.24
N GLY A 209 -0.20 -21.48 -8.26
CA GLY A 209 -0.45 -22.02 -9.58
C GLY A 209 -1.01 -21.04 -10.61
N ARG A 210 -1.30 -19.80 -10.24
CA ARG A 210 -1.74 -18.75 -11.17
C ARG A 210 -0.59 -18.17 -12.01
N PHE A 211 0.57 -18.03 -11.38
CA PHE A 211 1.78 -17.49 -11.99
C PHE A 211 2.92 -18.53 -11.94
N PRO A 212 3.87 -18.48 -12.88
CA PRO A 212 4.96 -19.43 -12.91
C PRO A 212 5.91 -19.21 -11.71
N ASP A 213 6.19 -20.26 -10.96
CA ASP A 213 7.12 -20.22 -9.80
C ASP A 213 8.52 -19.73 -10.21
N GLU A 214 8.92 -19.95 -11.46
CA GLU A 214 10.20 -19.49 -12.02
C GLU A 214 10.31 -17.95 -12.05
N ALA A 215 9.18 -17.22 -12.10
CA ALA A 215 9.15 -15.77 -12.02
C ALA A 215 8.92 -15.28 -10.58
N VAL A 216 8.03 -15.94 -9.83
CA VAL A 216 7.61 -15.50 -8.49
C VAL A 216 8.67 -15.75 -7.42
N LYS A 217 9.29 -16.94 -7.40
CA LYS A 217 10.31 -17.28 -6.38
C LYS A 217 11.54 -16.37 -6.42
N PRO A 218 12.16 -16.08 -7.59
CA PRO A 218 13.26 -15.11 -7.64
C PRO A 218 12.85 -13.70 -7.18
N LEU A 219 11.62 -13.28 -7.49
CA LEU A 219 11.09 -11.99 -7.06
C LEU A 219 10.95 -11.94 -5.54
N LEU A 220 10.39 -12.99 -4.91
CA LEU A 220 10.28 -13.08 -3.45
C LEU A 220 11.66 -13.03 -2.80
N ALA A 221 12.59 -13.88 -3.23
CA ALA A 221 13.95 -13.92 -2.68
C ALA A 221 14.67 -12.57 -2.81
N TYR A 222 14.49 -11.89 -3.96
CA TYR A 222 15.02 -10.55 -4.16
C TYR A 222 14.43 -9.55 -3.17
N GLN A 223 13.08 -9.54 -3.01
CA GLN A 223 12.40 -8.59 -2.16
C GLN A 223 12.73 -8.83 -0.67
N GLU A 224 12.82 -10.08 -0.22
CA GLU A 224 13.28 -10.43 1.13
C GLU A 224 14.70 -9.92 1.40
N ALA A 225 15.63 -10.13 0.46
CA ALA A 225 17.00 -9.64 0.58
C ALA A 225 17.06 -8.10 0.61
N ALA A 226 16.25 -7.41 -0.20
CA ALA A 226 16.15 -5.97 -0.20
C ALA A 226 15.60 -5.42 1.13
N VAL A 227 14.56 -6.06 1.70
CA VAL A 227 14.01 -5.73 3.02
C VAL A 227 15.05 -5.92 4.12
N ALA A 228 15.76 -7.05 4.15
CA ALA A 228 16.83 -7.31 5.11
C ALA A 228 17.95 -6.25 5.01
N LYS A 229 18.37 -5.91 3.79
CA LYS A 229 19.40 -4.89 3.54
C LYS A 229 18.94 -3.50 4.02
N ALA A 230 17.73 -3.08 3.69
CA ALA A 230 17.17 -1.79 4.12
C ALA A 230 17.07 -1.69 5.65
N ALA A 231 16.65 -2.78 6.31
CA ALA A 231 16.63 -2.85 7.77
C ALA A 231 18.01 -2.68 8.38
N ALA A 232 19.02 -3.39 7.84
CA ALA A 232 20.42 -3.27 8.30
C ALA A 232 20.99 -1.86 8.11
N LEU A 233 20.54 -1.13 7.10
CA LEU A 233 20.87 0.27 6.87
C LEU A 233 20.08 1.25 7.78
N GLY A 234 19.11 0.77 8.53
CA GLY A 234 18.32 1.60 9.44
C GLY A 234 17.04 2.19 8.87
N ALA A 235 16.56 1.72 7.72
CA ALA A 235 15.29 2.17 7.14
C ALA A 235 14.09 1.98 8.07
N TYR A 236 13.05 2.81 7.91
CA TYR A 236 11.75 2.58 8.53
C TYR A 236 10.96 1.59 7.67
N LEU A 237 10.67 0.41 8.22
CA LEU A 237 9.88 -0.65 7.58
C LEU A 237 8.62 -0.90 8.39
N ALA A 238 7.45 -0.90 7.74
CA ALA A 238 6.20 -1.19 8.42
C ALA A 238 5.45 -2.35 7.74
N PRO A 239 4.72 -3.19 8.51
CA PRO A 239 3.96 -4.28 7.93
C PRO A 239 2.70 -3.76 7.25
N GLY A 240 2.43 -4.22 6.05
CA GLY A 240 1.23 -3.95 5.28
C GLY A 240 1.05 -5.00 4.22
N SER A 241 -0.08 -5.69 4.24
CA SER A 241 -0.27 -6.92 3.47
C SER A 241 -0.74 -6.71 2.03
N ASP A 242 -1.30 -5.53 1.72
CA ASP A 242 -2.10 -5.31 0.52
C ASP A 242 -3.32 -6.24 0.45
N ALA A 243 -3.93 -6.54 1.64
CA ALA A 243 -5.08 -7.42 1.72
C ALA A 243 -6.21 -6.92 0.82
N GLY A 244 -6.76 -7.85 0.06
CA GLY A 244 -7.66 -7.60 -1.07
C GLY A 244 -6.99 -7.85 -2.42
N ALA A 245 -5.68 -7.83 -2.52
CA ALA A 245 -4.95 -8.33 -3.68
C ALA A 245 -5.12 -9.85 -3.84
N TRP A 246 -4.88 -10.38 -5.05
CA TRP A 246 -5.02 -11.82 -5.32
C TRP A 246 -4.20 -12.66 -4.33
N ALA A 247 -4.81 -13.70 -3.78
CA ALA A 247 -4.25 -14.59 -2.76
C ALA A 247 -3.89 -13.94 -1.42
N VAL A 248 -4.33 -12.69 -1.17
CA VAL A 248 -4.11 -11.97 0.09
C VAL A 248 -5.47 -11.64 0.73
N PRO A 249 -6.14 -12.60 1.40
CA PRO A 249 -7.43 -12.36 2.03
C PRO A 249 -7.29 -11.50 3.30
N HIS A 250 -8.32 -10.71 3.60
CA HIS A 250 -8.35 -9.86 4.78
C HIS A 250 -8.09 -10.63 6.08
N GLY A 251 -7.28 -10.04 6.94
CA GLY A 251 -6.88 -10.60 8.22
C GLY A 251 -5.78 -11.65 8.08
N LYS A 252 -6.05 -12.77 7.38
CA LYS A 252 -5.01 -13.78 7.12
C LYS A 252 -3.82 -13.19 6.35
N GLY A 253 -4.07 -12.38 5.31
CA GLY A 253 -3.00 -11.70 4.56
C GLY A 253 -2.09 -10.87 5.45
N GLY A 254 -2.64 -10.18 6.46
CA GLY A 254 -1.85 -9.45 7.44
C GLY A 254 -0.96 -10.36 8.30
N LEU A 255 -1.44 -11.58 8.65
CA LEU A 255 -0.61 -12.58 9.34
C LEU A 255 0.44 -13.18 8.41
N ASP A 256 0.11 -13.40 7.13
CA ASP A 256 1.06 -13.87 6.12
C ASP A 256 2.17 -12.82 5.91
N GLU A 257 1.84 -11.54 5.85
CA GLU A 257 2.84 -10.45 5.79
C GLU A 257 3.78 -10.46 6.99
N GLN A 258 3.24 -10.63 8.20
CA GLN A 258 4.05 -10.78 9.41
C GLN A 258 4.99 -12.00 9.34
N HIS A 259 4.56 -13.09 8.73
CA HIS A 259 5.38 -14.27 8.51
C HIS A 259 6.53 -13.96 7.54
N TRP A 260 6.23 -13.46 6.35
CA TRP A 260 7.25 -13.16 5.33
C TRP A 260 8.27 -12.11 5.81
N LEU A 261 7.81 -11.09 6.53
CA LEU A 261 8.72 -10.09 7.10
C LEU A 261 9.62 -10.67 8.19
N ARG A 262 9.14 -11.62 9.00
CA ARG A 262 9.98 -12.31 9.99
C ARG A 262 11.00 -13.23 9.35
N GLU A 263 10.66 -13.93 8.26
CA GLU A 263 11.62 -14.69 7.48
C GLU A 263 12.75 -13.79 6.92
N ALA A 264 12.40 -12.62 6.38
CA ALA A 264 13.38 -11.68 5.84
C ALA A 264 14.25 -11.00 6.91
N LEU A 265 13.69 -10.64 8.07
CA LEU A 265 14.35 -9.80 9.10
C LEU A 265 14.96 -10.61 10.25
N GLY A 266 14.59 -11.87 10.41
CA GLY A 266 15.08 -12.73 11.48
C GLY A 266 14.71 -12.20 12.88
N SER A 267 15.67 -12.26 13.82
CA SER A 267 15.47 -11.90 15.23
C SER A 267 15.07 -10.43 15.47
N ASP A 268 15.37 -9.55 14.53
CA ASP A 268 15.18 -8.11 14.69
C ASP A 268 13.81 -7.63 14.20
N ALA A 269 13.00 -8.54 13.62
CA ALA A 269 11.74 -8.25 12.96
C ALA A 269 10.79 -7.40 13.82
N ASP A 270 10.50 -7.84 15.04
CA ASP A 270 9.53 -7.15 15.91
C ASP A 270 9.97 -5.70 16.20
N THR A 271 11.26 -5.48 16.52
CA THR A 271 11.81 -4.13 16.80
C THR A 271 11.73 -3.23 15.57
N VAL A 272 12.11 -3.75 14.40
CA VAL A 272 12.12 -2.98 13.14
C VAL A 272 10.69 -2.60 12.75
N LEU A 273 9.77 -3.58 12.78
CA LEU A 273 8.38 -3.38 12.36
C LEU A 273 7.58 -2.49 13.32
N GLU A 274 7.79 -2.62 14.63
CA GLU A 274 7.17 -1.73 15.63
C GLU A 274 7.60 -0.28 15.42
N ARG A 275 8.89 -0.03 15.13
CA ARG A 275 9.40 1.31 14.84
C ARG A 275 8.74 1.91 13.60
N GLY A 276 8.65 1.17 12.51
CA GLY A 276 8.02 1.64 11.26
C GLY A 276 6.51 1.83 11.42
N ALA A 277 5.82 0.90 12.08
CA ALA A 277 4.40 1.01 12.38
C ALA A 277 4.07 2.25 13.25
N ALA A 278 4.93 2.58 14.23
CA ALA A 278 4.77 3.77 15.05
C ALA A 278 4.87 5.06 14.20
N GLU A 279 5.80 5.11 13.22
CA GLU A 279 5.90 6.24 12.30
C GLU A 279 4.67 6.35 11.39
N ILE A 280 4.12 5.23 10.88
CA ILE A 280 2.86 5.25 10.12
C ILE A 280 1.71 5.79 10.98
N ARG A 281 1.50 5.24 12.18
CA ARG A 281 0.43 5.70 13.09
C ARG A 281 0.52 7.19 13.45
N LYS A 282 1.73 7.74 13.47
CA LYS A 282 1.99 9.14 13.82
C LYS A 282 1.68 10.08 12.65
N ARG A 283 1.93 9.66 11.41
CA ARG A 283 1.83 10.52 10.21
C ARG A 283 0.47 10.44 9.54
N PHE A 284 -0.14 9.26 9.59
CA PHE A 284 -1.39 8.94 8.92
C PHE A 284 -2.54 8.78 9.92
#